data_832ac9b0bcdbf76a6ae200d65268ae24
#
_entry.id   832ac9b0bcdbf76a6ae200d65268ae24
#
_cell.length_a   1.000
_cell.length_b   1.000
_cell.length_c   1.000
_cell.angle_alpha   90.00
_cell.angle_beta   90.00
_cell.angle_gamma   90.00
#
_symmetry.space_group_name_H-M   'P 1'
#
loop_
_entity.id
_entity.type
_entity.pdbx_description
1 polymer ?
#
loop_
_entity_poly.entity_id
_entity_poly.type
_entity_poly.pdbx_seq_one_letter_code
_entity_poly.pdbx_strand_id
1 'polypeptide(L)'
;KPSNKNTIFEDGQWWYVGSKDERRRTVESHNKKNTNRMFVNGEYIPQSHPLHKGGRYKGFEEAAFSSLENYKTNPQGQVYIISNPAWEGWVKVGMAVDAQDRLKNYQTSSPLRDFQLLHVVNTPDRRKLEADVHNRLSDVFDQKNEWFKCSPDIAKRFIDSAIGDHNEQA
;
A
#
# COMPACT_ATOMS: atom_id res chain seq x y z
N LYS A 1 -4.38 13.88 28.38
CA LYS A 1 -4.05 15.33 28.32
C LYS A 1 -3.47 15.64 26.95
N PRO A 2 -4.10 16.52 26.15
CA PRO A 2 -3.51 16.94 24.89
C PRO A 2 -2.18 17.66 25.17
N SER A 3 -1.15 17.35 24.41
CA SER A 3 0.20 17.92 24.55
C SER A 3 0.36 19.30 23.91
N ASN A 4 -0.72 19.90 23.40
CA ASN A 4 -0.67 21.16 22.67
C ASN A 4 -0.83 22.37 23.60
N LYS A 5 0.02 23.37 23.44
CA LYS A 5 0.00 24.62 24.21
C LYS A 5 -1.29 25.44 24.07
N ASN A 6 -2.09 25.15 23.05
CA ASN A 6 -3.32 25.87 22.72
C ASN A 6 -4.59 25.16 23.22
N THR A 7 -4.49 24.36 24.28
CA THR A 7 -5.65 23.70 24.89
C THR A 7 -5.84 24.12 26.32
N ILE A 8 -7.09 24.35 26.72
CA ILE A 8 -7.50 24.61 28.11
C ILE A 8 -8.50 23.55 28.54
N PHE A 9 -8.53 23.28 29.85
CA PHE A 9 -9.51 22.37 30.45
C PHE A 9 -10.52 23.21 31.25
N GLU A 10 -11.77 23.19 30.82
CA GLU A 10 -12.88 23.92 31.44
C GLU A 10 -14.16 23.05 31.39
N ASP A 11 -14.98 23.12 32.40
CA ASP A 11 -16.27 22.42 32.49
C ASP A 11 -16.16 20.89 32.25
N GLY A 12 -15.08 20.26 32.72
CA GLY A 12 -14.89 18.83 32.62
C GLY A 12 -14.41 18.35 31.24
N GLN A 13 -14.09 19.24 30.30
CA GLN A 13 -13.64 18.88 28.97
C GLN A 13 -12.48 19.73 28.46
N TRP A 14 -11.76 19.22 27.45
CA TRP A 14 -10.67 19.93 26.79
C TRP A 14 -11.18 20.75 25.62
N TRP A 15 -10.77 22.02 25.57
CA TRP A 15 -11.09 22.98 24.54
C TRP A 15 -9.85 23.39 23.77
N TYR A 16 -9.99 23.55 22.47
CA TYR A 16 -9.00 24.22 21.63
C TYR A 16 -9.22 25.74 21.68
N VAL A 17 -8.20 26.49 22.09
CA VAL A 17 -8.18 27.94 21.96
C VAL A 17 -7.63 28.25 20.58
N GLY A 18 -8.50 28.48 19.61
CA GLY A 18 -8.10 28.75 18.24
C GLY A 18 -7.46 30.11 18.09
N SER A 19 -6.50 30.23 17.15
CA SER A 19 -5.97 31.50 16.67
C SER A 19 -7.05 32.30 15.93
N LYS A 20 -7.04 33.60 16.08
CA LYS A 20 -7.73 34.65 15.32
C LYS A 20 -9.26 34.77 15.38
N ASP A 21 -10.03 33.74 15.58
CA ASP A 21 -11.50 33.84 15.55
C ASP A 21 -12.18 33.65 16.92
N GLU A 22 -11.41 33.56 18.01
CA GLU A 22 -11.90 33.37 19.40
C GLU A 22 -12.95 32.24 19.60
N ARG A 23 -13.12 31.35 18.62
CA ARG A 23 -14.08 30.27 18.70
C ARG A 23 -13.47 29.10 19.43
N ARG A 24 -13.93 28.86 20.64
CA ARG A 24 -13.62 27.64 21.37
C ARG A 24 -14.20 26.43 20.64
N ARG A 25 -13.36 25.41 20.45
CA ARG A 25 -13.78 24.10 19.91
C ARG A 25 -13.35 23.02 20.86
N THR A 26 -14.19 22.03 21.05
CA THR A 26 -13.78 20.84 21.80
C THR A 26 -12.68 20.11 21.03
N VAL A 27 -11.72 19.52 21.74
CA VAL A 27 -10.66 18.72 21.13
C VAL A 27 -11.25 17.58 20.29
N GLU A 28 -12.34 16.98 20.76
CA GLU A 28 -13.07 15.95 20.01
C GLU A 28 -13.66 16.46 18.70
N SER A 29 -14.24 17.67 18.68
CA SER A 29 -14.81 18.24 17.46
C SER A 29 -13.73 18.63 16.45
N HIS A 30 -12.54 19.00 16.92
CA HIS A 30 -11.37 19.25 16.07
C HIS A 30 -10.83 17.96 15.47
N ASN A 31 -10.74 16.90 16.27
CA ASN A 31 -10.30 15.59 15.82
C ASN A 31 -11.32 14.93 14.87
N LYS A 32 -12.63 15.12 15.09
CA LYS A 32 -13.68 14.61 14.18
C LYS A 32 -13.55 15.13 12.74
N LYS A 33 -13.01 16.33 12.53
CA LYS A 33 -12.75 16.87 11.18
C LYS A 33 -11.63 16.13 10.44
N ASN A 34 -10.73 15.48 11.17
CA ASN A 34 -9.61 14.72 10.60
C ASN A 34 -9.91 13.22 10.41
N THR A 35 -11.02 12.73 10.97
CA THR A 35 -11.39 11.30 10.93
C THR A 35 -12.09 10.86 9.63
N ASN A 36 -12.48 11.79 8.77
CA ASN A 36 -13.08 11.50 7.47
C ASN A 36 -12.04 11.27 6.34
N ARG A 37 -10.82 10.99 6.71
CA ARG A 37 -9.77 10.69 5.73
C ARG A 37 -9.71 9.18 5.52
N MET A 38 -9.91 8.75 4.28
CA MET A 38 -9.79 7.36 3.90
C MET A 38 -8.44 7.13 3.21
N PHE A 39 -7.75 6.07 3.64
CA PHE A 39 -6.53 5.61 2.99
C PHE A 39 -6.85 4.48 2.02
N VAL A 40 -6.40 4.62 0.78
CA VAL A 40 -6.40 3.54 -0.20
C VAL A 40 -4.98 3.44 -0.74
N ASN A 41 -4.38 2.27 -0.62
CA ASN A 41 -3.01 2.00 -1.06
C ASN A 41 -1.93 2.95 -0.46
N GLY A 42 -2.13 3.39 0.79
CA GLY A 42 -1.20 4.31 1.44
C GLY A 42 -1.42 5.79 1.14
N GLU A 43 -2.35 6.14 0.26
CA GLU A 43 -2.69 7.53 -0.06
C GLU A 43 -4.05 7.93 0.51
N TYR A 44 -4.17 9.18 0.98
CA TYR A 44 -5.45 9.76 1.32
C TYR A 44 -6.26 10.03 0.06
N ILE A 45 -7.46 9.46 -0.01
CA ILE A 45 -8.40 9.78 -1.07
C ILE A 45 -9.34 10.92 -0.64
N PRO A 46 -9.64 11.87 -1.54
CA PRO A 46 -10.57 12.95 -1.25
C PRO A 46 -12.00 12.42 -1.07
N GLN A 47 -12.83 13.16 -0.36
CA GLN A 47 -14.24 12.81 -0.14
C GLN A 47 -15.04 12.64 -1.43
N SER A 48 -14.62 13.26 -2.52
CA SER A 48 -15.21 13.14 -3.85
C SER A 48 -14.87 11.82 -4.56
N HIS A 49 -13.91 11.05 -4.03
CA HIS A 49 -13.51 9.81 -4.67
C HIS A 49 -14.59 8.74 -4.54
N PRO A 50 -14.90 7.95 -5.62
CA PRO A 50 -15.97 6.94 -5.60
C PRO A 50 -15.84 5.89 -4.49
N LEU A 51 -14.61 5.57 -4.08
CA LEU A 51 -14.33 4.64 -2.98
C LEU A 51 -14.47 5.29 -1.60
N HIS A 52 -14.56 6.63 -1.52
CA HIS A 52 -14.74 7.33 -0.26
C HIS A 52 -16.19 7.22 0.19
N LYS A 53 -16.44 6.35 1.14
CA LYS A 53 -17.75 6.21 1.77
C LYS A 53 -17.83 7.13 2.97
N GLY A 54 -18.08 8.42 2.72
CA GLY A 54 -18.17 9.44 3.77
C GLY A 54 -19.08 9.03 4.93
N GLY A 55 -18.64 9.35 6.15
CA GLY A 55 -19.42 9.15 7.37
C GLY A 55 -19.51 7.71 7.89
N ARG A 56 -18.88 6.73 7.26
CA ARG A 56 -18.95 5.31 7.67
C ARG A 56 -17.89 4.89 8.68
N TYR A 57 -16.79 5.62 8.77
CA TYR A 57 -15.70 5.26 9.67
C TYR A 57 -15.69 6.14 10.90
N LYS A 58 -15.75 5.53 12.08
CA LYS A 58 -15.74 6.24 13.35
C LYS A 58 -14.33 6.69 13.79
N GLY A 59 -13.29 6.22 13.09
CA GLY A 59 -11.90 6.57 13.37
C GLY A 59 -10.90 6.05 12.34
N PHE A 60 -9.64 6.41 12.53
CA PHE A 60 -8.52 5.97 11.68
C PHE A 60 -8.37 4.45 11.68
N GLU A 61 -8.52 3.80 12.82
CA GLU A 61 -8.41 2.34 12.95
C GLU A 61 -9.47 1.61 12.10
N GLU A 62 -10.74 2.03 12.20
CA GLU A 62 -11.83 1.45 11.43
C GLU A 62 -11.64 1.64 9.92
N ALA A 63 -11.15 2.82 9.50
CA ALA A 63 -10.79 3.09 8.10
C ALA A 63 -9.63 2.21 7.63
N ALA A 64 -8.61 2.02 8.46
CA ALA A 64 -7.45 1.18 8.16
C ALA A 64 -7.85 -0.30 8.05
N PHE A 65 -8.68 -0.82 8.96
CA PHE A 65 -9.18 -2.19 8.91
C PHE A 65 -10.05 -2.45 7.68
N SER A 66 -10.95 -1.54 7.34
CA SER A 66 -11.79 -1.65 6.16
C SER A 66 -10.97 -1.59 4.85
N SER A 67 -9.94 -0.76 4.80
CA SER A 67 -8.99 -0.71 3.68
C SER A 67 -8.20 -2.02 3.55
N LEU A 68 -7.76 -2.58 4.67
CA LEU A 68 -7.05 -3.86 4.70
C LEU A 68 -7.94 -5.03 4.28
N GLU A 69 -9.20 -5.04 4.70
CA GLU A 69 -10.18 -6.05 4.32
C GLU A 69 -10.48 -5.99 2.80
N ASN A 70 -10.70 -4.79 2.26
CA ASN A 70 -10.85 -4.58 0.82
C ASN A 70 -9.61 -5.01 0.04
N TYR A 71 -8.40 -4.75 0.56
CA TYR A 71 -7.16 -5.24 -0.01
C TYR A 71 -7.09 -6.77 -0.03
N LYS A 72 -7.57 -7.43 1.03
CA LYS A 72 -7.59 -8.90 1.12
C LYS A 72 -8.62 -9.54 0.19
N THR A 73 -9.77 -8.91 0.01
CA THR A 73 -10.90 -9.46 -0.76
C THR A 73 -10.81 -9.17 -2.26
N ASN A 74 -10.18 -8.05 -2.67
CA ASN A 74 -10.01 -7.74 -4.08
C ASN A 74 -8.81 -8.50 -4.69
N PRO A 75 -9.02 -9.46 -5.61
CA PRO A 75 -7.95 -10.23 -6.23
C PRO A 75 -7.16 -9.42 -7.28
N GLN A 76 -7.80 -8.43 -7.91
CA GLN A 76 -7.21 -7.65 -8.99
C GLN A 76 -6.01 -6.81 -8.52
N GLY A 77 -5.01 -6.70 -9.37
CA GLY A 77 -3.83 -5.87 -9.11
C GLY A 77 -2.71 -6.13 -10.09
N GLN A 78 -1.50 -6.04 -9.58
CA GLN A 78 -0.27 -6.10 -10.37
C GLN A 78 0.71 -7.10 -9.77
N VAL A 79 1.43 -7.80 -10.64
CA VAL A 79 2.66 -8.52 -10.30
C VAL A 79 3.83 -7.74 -10.90
N TYR A 80 4.90 -7.62 -10.14
CA TYR A 80 6.03 -6.76 -10.52
C TYR A 80 7.37 -7.41 -10.21
N ILE A 81 8.41 -6.90 -10.88
CA ILE A 81 9.81 -7.21 -10.62
C ILE A 81 10.50 -5.96 -10.13
N ILE A 82 11.17 -6.05 -8.99
CA ILE A 82 12.10 -5.02 -8.50
C ILE A 82 13.50 -5.60 -8.30
N SER A 83 14.48 -4.72 -8.40
CA SER A 83 15.88 -5.00 -8.04
C SER A 83 16.44 -3.93 -7.12
N ASN A 84 17.57 -4.24 -6.51
CA ASN A 84 18.36 -3.26 -5.77
C ASN A 84 19.84 -3.48 -6.11
N PRO A 85 20.60 -2.43 -6.40
CA PRO A 85 22.04 -2.55 -6.74
C PRO A 85 22.88 -3.23 -5.65
N ALA A 86 22.45 -3.17 -4.39
CA ALA A 86 23.12 -3.84 -3.28
C ALA A 86 23.09 -5.38 -3.37
N TRP A 87 22.16 -5.95 -4.16
CA TRP A 87 21.96 -7.40 -4.34
C TRP A 87 22.06 -7.75 -5.82
N GLU A 88 23.25 -7.59 -6.37
CA GLU A 88 23.51 -7.89 -7.78
C GLU A 88 23.15 -9.35 -8.11
N GLY A 89 22.47 -9.54 -9.25
CA GLY A 89 22.01 -10.85 -9.72
C GLY A 89 20.76 -11.38 -9.03
N TRP A 90 20.16 -10.60 -8.13
CA TRP A 90 18.89 -10.93 -7.48
C TRP A 90 17.77 -10.01 -7.93
N VAL A 91 16.61 -10.59 -8.19
CA VAL A 91 15.37 -9.86 -8.45
C VAL A 91 14.30 -10.35 -7.49
N LYS A 92 13.45 -9.43 -7.07
CA LYS A 92 12.25 -9.75 -6.29
C LYS A 92 11.04 -9.75 -7.21
N VAL A 93 10.26 -10.82 -7.14
CA VAL A 93 8.92 -10.87 -7.70
C VAL A 93 7.91 -10.68 -6.58
N GLY A 94 7.00 -9.74 -6.75
CA GLY A 94 6.00 -9.42 -5.76
C GLY A 94 4.68 -8.99 -6.38
N MET A 95 3.67 -8.84 -5.54
CA MET A 95 2.35 -8.37 -5.94
C MET A 95 1.94 -7.10 -5.20
N ALA A 96 1.11 -6.30 -5.83
CA ALA A 96 0.49 -5.12 -5.23
C ALA A 96 -0.83 -4.79 -5.92
N VAL A 97 -1.60 -3.89 -5.33
CA VAL A 97 -2.68 -3.20 -6.05
C VAL A 97 -2.08 -2.20 -7.02
N ASP A 98 -1.05 -1.47 -6.57
CA ASP A 98 -0.25 -0.54 -7.36
C ASP A 98 1.24 -0.76 -7.06
N ALA A 99 2.00 -1.15 -8.10
CA ALA A 99 3.43 -1.46 -7.98
C ALA A 99 4.28 -0.21 -7.75
N GLN A 100 3.89 0.94 -8.30
CA GLN A 100 4.60 2.21 -8.10
C GLN A 100 4.49 2.67 -6.66
N ASP A 101 3.31 2.55 -6.07
CA ASP A 101 3.10 2.90 -4.68
C ASP A 101 3.84 1.93 -3.75
N ARG A 102 3.87 0.66 -4.11
CA ARG A 102 4.67 -0.35 -3.41
C ARG A 102 6.17 -0.05 -3.48
N LEU A 103 6.67 0.40 -4.65
CA LEU A 103 8.07 0.83 -4.80
C LEU A 103 8.40 1.99 -3.86
N LYS A 104 7.55 3.00 -3.73
CA LYS A 104 7.76 4.12 -2.78
C LYS A 104 7.99 3.59 -1.35
N ASN A 105 7.23 2.58 -0.94
CA ASN A 105 7.40 1.96 0.38
C ASN A 105 8.75 1.26 0.52
N TYR A 106 9.24 0.55 -0.53
CA TYR A 106 10.58 -0.04 -0.52
C TYR A 106 11.69 1.02 -0.42
N GLN A 107 11.54 2.14 -1.11
CA GLN A 107 12.51 3.23 -1.05
C GLN A 107 12.74 3.76 0.37
N THR A 108 11.75 3.67 1.25
CA THR A 108 11.90 4.11 2.65
C THR A 108 12.85 3.24 3.45
N SER A 109 13.08 1.97 3.05
CA SER A 109 13.97 1.04 3.72
C SER A 109 15.40 1.07 3.20
N SER A 110 15.67 1.76 2.08
CA SER A 110 17.01 1.96 1.55
C SER A 110 17.50 3.39 1.79
N PRO A 111 18.66 3.59 2.41
CA PRO A 111 19.23 4.93 2.60
C PRO A 111 19.56 5.63 1.27
N LEU A 112 19.79 4.86 0.21
CA LEU A 112 20.08 5.39 -1.12
C LEU A 112 18.85 5.53 -2.00
N ARG A 113 17.70 4.99 -1.56
CA ARG A 113 16.43 4.98 -2.32
C ARG A 113 16.59 4.45 -3.74
N ASP A 114 17.32 3.38 -3.88
CA ASP A 114 17.86 2.86 -5.12
C ASP A 114 17.17 1.58 -5.64
N PHE A 115 16.04 1.20 -5.05
CA PHE A 115 15.19 0.17 -5.63
C PHE A 115 14.68 0.58 -7.00
N GLN A 116 14.70 -0.35 -7.94
CA GLN A 116 14.27 -0.14 -9.32
C GLN A 116 13.10 -1.06 -9.66
N LEU A 117 12.03 -0.48 -10.19
CA LEU A 117 10.90 -1.22 -10.74
C LEU A 117 11.20 -1.56 -12.21
N LEU A 118 11.40 -2.83 -12.49
CA LEU A 118 11.90 -3.29 -13.79
C LEU A 118 10.77 -3.77 -14.70
N HIS A 119 9.69 -4.31 -14.13
CA HIS A 119 8.56 -4.84 -14.89
C HIS A 119 7.30 -4.81 -14.05
N VAL A 120 6.17 -4.56 -14.70
CA VAL A 120 4.84 -4.56 -14.06
C VAL A 120 3.83 -5.13 -15.03
N VAL A 121 2.98 -6.01 -14.56
CA VAL A 121 1.85 -6.55 -15.32
C VAL A 121 0.56 -6.46 -14.54
N ASN A 122 -0.54 -6.14 -15.21
CA ASN A 122 -1.86 -6.17 -14.60
C ASN A 122 -2.44 -7.59 -14.67
N THR A 123 -3.16 -7.98 -13.65
CA THR A 123 -3.80 -9.30 -13.57
C THR A 123 -5.12 -9.23 -12.82
N PRO A 124 -6.11 -10.03 -13.21
CA PRO A 124 -7.35 -10.17 -12.46
C PRO A 124 -7.15 -10.86 -11.10
N ASP A 125 -6.11 -11.69 -10.95
CA ASP A 125 -5.75 -12.33 -9.68
C ASP A 125 -4.24 -12.26 -9.44
N ARG A 126 -3.83 -11.23 -8.71
CA ARG A 126 -2.42 -10.99 -8.39
C ARG A 126 -1.80 -12.10 -7.52
N ARG A 127 -2.61 -12.71 -6.62
CA ARG A 127 -2.11 -13.75 -5.71
C ARG A 127 -1.84 -15.05 -6.44
N LYS A 128 -2.78 -15.43 -7.31
CA LYS A 128 -2.64 -16.64 -8.11
C LYS A 128 -1.46 -16.53 -9.05
N LEU A 129 -1.33 -15.39 -9.75
CA LEU A 129 -0.22 -15.17 -10.67
C LEU A 129 1.13 -15.12 -9.95
N GLU A 130 1.25 -14.39 -8.84
CA GLU A 130 2.50 -14.33 -8.07
C GLU A 130 2.91 -15.72 -7.58
N ALA A 131 1.98 -16.49 -7.01
CA ALA A 131 2.26 -17.84 -6.52
C ALA A 131 2.71 -18.78 -7.65
N ASP A 132 2.09 -18.73 -8.82
CA ASP A 132 2.48 -19.52 -9.98
C ASP A 132 3.90 -19.15 -10.46
N VAL A 133 4.20 -17.87 -10.59
CA VAL A 133 5.53 -17.39 -10.98
C VAL A 133 6.59 -17.79 -9.95
N HIS A 134 6.29 -17.66 -8.65
CA HIS A 134 7.19 -18.09 -7.57
C HIS A 134 7.50 -19.59 -7.66
N ASN A 135 6.49 -20.43 -7.84
CA ASN A 135 6.68 -21.88 -8.00
C ASN A 135 7.60 -22.19 -9.20
N ARG A 136 7.29 -21.62 -10.37
CA ARG A 136 8.09 -21.85 -11.59
C ARG A 136 9.54 -21.37 -11.46
N LEU A 137 9.76 -20.22 -10.81
CA LEU A 137 11.11 -19.70 -10.59
C LEU A 137 11.88 -20.52 -9.56
N SER A 138 11.22 -20.96 -8.48
CA SER A 138 11.85 -21.75 -7.42
C SER A 138 12.29 -23.14 -7.87
N ASP A 139 11.65 -23.70 -8.90
CA ASP A 139 12.05 -24.98 -9.51
C ASP A 139 13.39 -24.89 -10.26
N VAL A 140 13.80 -23.69 -10.64
CA VAL A 140 14.98 -23.47 -11.52
C VAL A 140 16.08 -22.64 -10.86
N PHE A 141 15.72 -21.69 -9.99
CA PHE A 141 16.64 -20.72 -9.43
C PHE A 141 16.67 -20.74 -7.91
N ASP A 142 17.82 -20.35 -7.35
CA ASP A 142 17.96 -20.14 -5.91
C ASP A 142 16.96 -19.05 -5.46
N GLN A 143 16.19 -19.38 -4.41
CA GLN A 143 15.21 -18.50 -3.81
C GLN A 143 15.57 -18.15 -2.38
N LYS A 144 15.39 -16.88 -2.02
CA LYS A 144 15.37 -16.39 -0.62
C LYS A 144 14.15 -15.52 -0.40
N ASN A 145 13.14 -16.06 0.28
CA ASN A 145 11.81 -15.43 0.40
C ASN A 145 11.22 -15.14 -0.98
N GLU A 146 10.98 -13.86 -1.30
CA GLU A 146 10.43 -13.42 -2.59
C GLU A 146 11.54 -12.97 -3.57
N TRP A 147 12.83 -13.26 -3.27
CA TRP A 147 13.97 -12.94 -4.10
C TRP A 147 14.49 -14.18 -4.82
N PHE A 148 14.81 -14.04 -6.10
CA PHE A 148 15.30 -15.09 -6.97
C PHE A 148 16.63 -14.70 -7.59
N LYS A 149 17.58 -15.63 -7.62
CA LYS A 149 18.89 -15.42 -8.22
C LYS A 149 18.84 -15.65 -9.72
N CYS A 150 18.29 -14.69 -10.45
CA CYS A 150 18.20 -14.73 -11.90
C CYS A 150 18.26 -13.32 -12.50
N SER A 151 18.43 -13.23 -13.82
CA SER A 151 18.36 -11.95 -14.50
C SER A 151 16.91 -11.42 -14.59
N PRO A 152 16.72 -10.10 -14.66
CA PRO A 152 15.40 -9.50 -14.85
C PRO A 152 14.65 -10.03 -16.07
N ASP A 153 15.38 -10.24 -17.19
CA ASP A 153 14.77 -10.73 -18.44
C ASP A 153 14.22 -12.15 -18.31
N ILE A 154 14.90 -13.00 -17.54
CA ILE A 154 14.41 -14.33 -17.22
C ILE A 154 13.13 -14.24 -16.39
N ALA A 155 13.16 -13.49 -15.28
CA ALA A 155 11.98 -13.34 -14.43
C ALA A 155 10.78 -12.76 -15.21
N LYS A 156 11.01 -11.80 -16.12
CA LYS A 156 10.00 -11.25 -17.00
C LYS A 156 9.38 -12.34 -17.89
N ARG A 157 10.18 -13.18 -18.54
CA ARG A 157 9.67 -14.28 -19.38
C ARG A 157 8.78 -15.26 -18.60
N PHE A 158 9.14 -15.55 -17.35
CA PHE A 158 8.34 -16.40 -16.49
C PHE A 158 6.97 -15.77 -16.16
N ILE A 159 6.93 -14.46 -15.89
CA ILE A 159 5.68 -13.74 -15.69
C ILE A 159 4.82 -13.74 -16.96
N ASP A 160 5.41 -13.40 -18.09
CA ASP A 160 4.70 -13.33 -19.38
C ASP A 160 4.13 -14.71 -19.77
N SER A 161 4.89 -15.78 -19.55
CA SER A 161 4.42 -17.16 -19.76
C SER A 161 3.25 -17.52 -18.85
N ALA A 162 3.37 -17.22 -17.55
CA ALA A 162 2.31 -17.51 -16.58
C ALA A 162 1.01 -16.75 -16.89
N ILE A 163 1.09 -15.50 -17.38
CA ILE A 163 -0.09 -14.73 -17.82
C ILE A 163 -0.74 -15.38 -19.02
N GLY A 164 0.05 -15.84 -20.00
CA GLY A 164 -0.47 -16.56 -21.17
C GLY A 164 -1.32 -17.76 -20.74
N ASP A 165 -0.78 -18.59 -19.88
CA ASP A 165 -1.46 -19.79 -19.37
C ASP A 165 -2.75 -19.46 -18.57
N HIS A 166 -2.75 -18.36 -17.80
CA HIS A 166 -3.93 -17.91 -17.05
C HIS A 166 -5.04 -17.36 -17.96
N ASN A 167 -4.68 -16.72 -19.09
CA ASN A 167 -5.65 -16.18 -20.04
C ASN A 167 -6.30 -17.29 -20.90
N GLU A 168 -5.60 -18.41 -21.13
CA GLU A 168 -6.15 -19.56 -21.86
C GLU A 168 -7.12 -20.42 -21.00
N GLN A 169 -7.07 -20.27 -19.66
CA GLN A 169 -7.92 -20.98 -18.72
C GLN A 169 -9.17 -20.19 -18.27
N ALA A 170 -9.32 -18.93 -18.67
CA ALA A 170 -10.41 -18.05 -18.30
C ALA A 170 -11.50 -18.01 -19.38
#